data_efd30d88c4d41f44e9e996c5fc698bba
#
_entry.id   efd30d88c4d41f44e9e996c5fc698bba
#
_cell.length_a   1.000
_cell.length_b   1.000
_cell.length_c   1.000
_cell.angle_alpha   90.00
_cell.angle_beta   90.00
_cell.angle_gamma   90.00
#
_symmetry.space_group_name_H-M   'P 1'
#
loop_
_entity.id
_entity.type
_entity.pdbx_description
1 polymer ?
#
loop_
_entity_poly.entity_id
_entity_poly.type
_entity_poly.pdbx_seq_one_letter_code
_entity_poly.pdbx_strand_id
1 'polypeptide(L)'
;MDHIHLQHTLPQVFAARDTVISQVWHQDIVFDKGKRYLIEASSGTGKSSLCSYIYGYRHDYQGFISFDGRNIHSFSVGEWADVRKYSLSILFQELRIFPELTALENVLLKNRLTNHKKKKEILALFEATGIPDKTDERAGKLSFGQQQRVAFIRSLCQPFDFIF
;
A
#
# COMPACT_ATOMS: atom_id res chain seq x y z
N MET A 1 11.71 -5.44 7.63
CA MET A 1 10.63 -6.46 7.56
C MET A 1 10.92 -7.37 6.37
N ASP A 2 11.10 -8.67 6.65
CA ASP A 2 11.50 -9.62 5.61
C ASP A 2 10.34 -10.53 5.17
N HIS A 3 9.37 -10.75 6.06
CA HIS A 3 8.23 -11.63 5.81
C HIS A 3 6.92 -11.05 6.31
N ILE A 4 5.87 -11.20 5.51
CA ILE A 4 4.46 -11.05 5.92
C ILE A 4 3.84 -12.43 5.86
N HIS A 5 3.34 -12.93 6.99
CA HIS A 5 2.76 -14.25 7.10
C HIS A 5 1.27 -14.15 7.43
N LEU A 6 0.45 -14.77 6.59
CA LEU A 6 -0.99 -14.95 6.80
C LEU A 6 -1.23 -16.39 7.23
N GLN A 7 -1.83 -16.61 8.40
CA GLN A 7 -2.10 -17.93 8.95
C GLN A 7 -3.62 -18.12 9.06
N HIS A 8 -4.18 -18.92 8.17
CA HIS A 8 -5.62 -19.20 8.10
C HIS A 8 -6.49 -17.95 8.14
N THR A 9 -6.00 -16.85 7.56
CA THR A 9 -6.70 -15.56 7.55
C THR A 9 -7.95 -15.64 6.68
N LEU A 10 -9.09 -15.17 7.20
CA LEU A 10 -10.36 -15.08 6.49
C LEU A 10 -11.10 -13.80 6.85
N PRO A 11 -11.56 -12.98 5.87
CA PRO A 11 -12.46 -11.87 6.14
C PRO A 11 -13.72 -12.34 6.88
N GLN A 12 -14.11 -11.63 7.92
CA GLN A 12 -15.27 -12.00 8.74
C GLN A 12 -16.56 -12.09 7.92
N VAL A 13 -16.69 -11.29 6.87
CA VAL A 13 -17.82 -11.31 5.92
C VAL A 13 -17.95 -12.65 5.19
N PHE A 14 -16.90 -13.46 5.14
CA PHE A 14 -16.90 -14.79 4.50
C PHE A 14 -17.04 -15.94 5.53
N ALA A 15 -16.99 -15.66 6.81
CA ALA A 15 -17.02 -16.69 7.87
C ALA A 15 -18.29 -17.56 7.87
N ALA A 16 -19.41 -17.03 7.36
CA ALA A 16 -20.68 -17.76 7.24
C ALA A 16 -20.85 -18.53 5.91
N ARG A 17 -19.83 -18.54 5.05
CA ARG A 17 -19.88 -19.27 3.78
C ARG A 17 -19.30 -20.67 3.97
N ASP A 18 -20.05 -21.70 3.63
CA ASP A 18 -19.64 -23.10 3.80
C ASP A 18 -18.39 -23.48 2.99
N THR A 19 -18.14 -22.78 1.89
CA THR A 19 -16.95 -23.03 1.06
C THR A 19 -16.38 -21.73 0.50
N VAL A 20 -15.17 -21.39 0.91
CA VAL A 20 -14.35 -20.34 0.28
C VAL A 20 -13.19 -21.01 -0.44
N ILE A 21 -13.31 -21.19 -1.75
CA ILE A 21 -12.22 -21.71 -2.57
C ILE A 21 -11.27 -20.56 -2.86
N SER A 22 -10.09 -20.60 -2.25
CA SER A 22 -9.09 -19.54 -2.37
C SER A 22 -7.68 -20.10 -2.15
N GLN A 23 -6.71 -19.54 -2.86
CA GLN A 23 -5.30 -19.80 -2.62
C GLN A 23 -4.71 -18.87 -1.55
N VAL A 24 -5.50 -17.94 -1.02
CA VAL A 24 -5.09 -16.96 0.00
C VAL A 24 -5.86 -17.17 1.29
N TRP A 25 -7.20 -17.18 1.20
CA TRP A 25 -8.04 -17.32 2.37
C TRP A 25 -8.00 -18.74 2.94
N HIS A 26 -7.96 -18.87 4.25
CA HIS A 26 -7.79 -20.11 5.01
C HIS A 26 -6.45 -20.86 4.75
N GLN A 27 -5.53 -20.26 4.03
CA GLN A 27 -4.23 -20.84 3.76
C GLN A 27 -3.16 -20.31 4.73
N ASP A 28 -2.04 -20.98 4.73
CA ASP A 28 -0.80 -20.55 5.37
C ASP A 28 0.10 -20.00 4.26
N ILE A 29 0.29 -18.66 4.22
CA ILE A 29 0.97 -17.97 3.13
C ILE A 29 2.00 -17.00 3.67
N VAL A 30 3.20 -17.06 3.08
CA VAL A 30 4.27 -16.12 3.36
C VAL A 30 4.57 -15.27 2.11
N PHE A 31 4.55 -13.97 2.27
CA PHE A 31 5.08 -13.03 1.31
C PHE A 31 6.49 -12.61 1.74
N ASP A 32 7.46 -12.85 0.87
CA ASP A 32 8.87 -12.54 1.13
C ASP A 32 9.24 -11.18 0.51
N LYS A 33 10.05 -10.42 1.21
CA LYS A 33 10.65 -9.19 0.70
C LYS A 33 11.42 -9.43 -0.59
N GLY A 34 11.30 -8.50 -1.53
CA GLY A 34 11.98 -8.54 -2.82
C GLY A 34 11.33 -9.46 -3.85
N LYS A 35 10.30 -10.22 -3.50
CA LYS A 35 9.49 -10.98 -4.46
C LYS A 35 8.34 -10.16 -5.00
N ARG A 36 7.82 -10.57 -6.17
CA ARG A 36 6.63 -10.00 -6.81
C ARG A 36 5.52 -11.03 -6.77
N TYR A 37 4.35 -10.60 -6.31
CA TYR A 37 3.17 -11.45 -6.20
C TYR A 37 2.03 -10.83 -7.00
N LEU A 38 1.38 -11.64 -7.84
CA LEU A 38 0.15 -11.27 -8.51
C LEU A 38 -1.02 -11.97 -7.81
N ILE A 39 -1.97 -11.19 -7.31
CA ILE A 39 -3.17 -11.71 -6.66
C ILE A 39 -4.35 -11.50 -7.60
N GLU A 40 -4.78 -12.58 -8.22
CA GLU A 40 -5.92 -12.60 -9.13
C GLU A 40 -7.17 -13.11 -8.42
N ALA A 41 -8.27 -12.42 -8.58
CA ALA A 41 -9.56 -12.87 -8.08
C ALA A 41 -10.69 -12.00 -8.65
N SER A 42 -11.89 -12.53 -8.70
CA SER A 42 -13.11 -11.82 -9.11
C SER A 42 -13.38 -10.61 -8.22
N SER A 43 -14.26 -9.70 -8.65
CA SER A 43 -14.71 -8.59 -7.82
C SER A 43 -15.45 -9.11 -6.58
N GLY A 44 -15.27 -8.44 -5.44
CA GLY A 44 -15.93 -8.80 -4.19
C GLY A 44 -15.33 -9.98 -3.41
N THR A 45 -14.21 -10.56 -3.86
CA THR A 45 -13.57 -11.71 -3.20
C THR A 45 -12.53 -11.33 -2.13
N GLY A 46 -12.39 -10.03 -1.82
CA GLY A 46 -11.58 -9.57 -0.69
C GLY A 46 -10.16 -9.09 -1.03
N LYS A 47 -9.78 -8.87 -2.33
CA LYS A 47 -8.45 -8.33 -2.67
C LYS A 47 -8.09 -7.04 -1.91
N SER A 48 -8.98 -6.05 -1.92
CA SER A 48 -8.79 -4.79 -1.19
C SER A 48 -8.80 -4.97 0.33
N SER A 49 -9.54 -5.99 0.81
CA SER A 49 -9.53 -6.36 2.22
C SER A 49 -8.17 -6.90 2.66
N LEU A 50 -7.54 -7.74 1.82
CA LEU A 50 -6.20 -8.26 2.10
C LEU A 50 -5.18 -7.12 2.30
N CYS A 51 -5.11 -6.18 1.35
CA CYS A 51 -4.24 -5.01 1.48
C CYS A 51 -4.57 -4.19 2.74
N SER A 52 -5.86 -4.02 3.05
CA SER A 52 -6.31 -3.27 4.23
C SER A 52 -5.95 -3.96 5.54
N TYR A 53 -6.00 -5.30 5.59
CA TYR A 53 -5.59 -6.09 6.76
C TYR A 53 -4.08 -6.01 6.99
N ILE A 54 -3.29 -6.24 5.94
CA ILE A 54 -1.83 -6.14 6.02
C ILE A 54 -1.41 -4.72 6.40
N TYR A 55 -2.06 -3.69 5.86
CA TYR A 55 -1.75 -2.29 6.18
C TYR A 55 -2.29 -1.83 7.55
N GLY A 56 -3.06 -2.70 8.25
CA GLY A 56 -3.62 -2.43 9.57
C GLY A 56 -4.74 -1.38 9.58
N TYR A 57 -5.49 -1.24 8.48
CA TYR A 57 -6.69 -0.39 8.43
C TYR A 57 -7.95 -1.10 8.86
N ARG A 58 -7.99 -2.42 8.70
CA ARG A 58 -9.11 -3.27 9.07
C ARG A 58 -8.61 -4.43 9.91
N HIS A 59 -9.46 -4.88 10.85
CA HIS A 59 -9.17 -5.97 11.78
C HIS A 59 -10.29 -7.01 11.82
N ASP A 60 -11.29 -6.90 10.93
CA ASP A 60 -12.46 -7.77 10.84
C ASP A 60 -12.13 -9.04 10.02
N TYR A 61 -11.18 -9.82 10.53
CA TYR A 61 -10.78 -11.12 10.00
C TYR A 61 -10.54 -12.14 11.12
N GLN A 62 -10.63 -13.42 10.75
CA GLN A 62 -10.22 -14.56 11.56
C GLN A 62 -8.80 -14.97 11.18
N GLY A 63 -8.15 -15.77 12.02
CA GLY A 63 -6.76 -16.17 11.80
C GLY A 63 -5.76 -15.12 12.28
N PHE A 64 -4.52 -15.21 11.79
CA PHE A 64 -3.43 -14.35 12.25
C PHE A 64 -2.67 -13.77 11.07
N ILE A 65 -2.20 -12.54 11.24
CA ILE A 65 -1.23 -11.89 10.36
C ILE A 65 -0.03 -11.51 11.22
N SER A 66 1.16 -11.87 10.77
CA SER A 66 2.40 -11.53 11.47
C SER A 66 3.44 -10.94 10.52
N PHE A 67 4.27 -10.06 11.05
CA PHE A 67 5.46 -9.52 10.40
C PHE A 67 6.68 -10.06 11.12
N ASP A 68 7.54 -10.78 10.40
CA ASP A 68 8.73 -11.44 10.95
C ASP A 68 8.42 -12.26 12.22
N GLY A 69 7.29 -12.98 12.21
CA GLY A 69 6.81 -13.82 13.32
C GLY A 69 6.07 -13.09 14.43
N ARG A 70 6.02 -11.76 14.42
CA ARG A 70 5.28 -10.98 15.43
C ARG A 70 3.85 -10.66 14.94
N ASN A 71 2.85 -11.05 15.72
CA ASN A 71 1.44 -10.80 15.40
C ASN A 71 1.16 -9.29 15.36
N ILE A 72 0.54 -8.81 14.26
CA ILE A 72 0.26 -7.40 14.05
C ILE A 72 -0.79 -6.82 15.02
N HIS A 73 -1.61 -7.66 15.65
CA HIS A 73 -2.53 -7.22 16.71
C HIS A 73 -1.82 -6.72 17.98
N SER A 74 -0.56 -7.13 18.19
CA SER A 74 0.25 -6.68 19.31
C SER A 74 0.92 -5.33 19.09
N PHE A 75 0.79 -4.73 17.90
CA PHE A 75 1.46 -3.49 17.55
C PHE A 75 0.76 -2.29 18.18
N SER A 76 1.51 -1.47 18.88
CA SER A 76 1.08 -0.17 19.36
C SER A 76 0.87 0.82 18.19
N VAL A 77 0.19 1.93 18.48
CA VAL A 77 -0.02 3.01 17.48
C VAL A 77 1.32 3.54 16.95
N GLY A 78 2.34 3.67 17.82
CA GLY A 78 3.68 4.12 17.44
C GLY A 78 4.34 3.14 16.48
N GLU A 79 4.31 1.84 16.79
CA GLU A 79 4.88 0.79 15.94
C GLU A 79 4.17 0.74 14.56
N TRP A 80 2.86 0.88 14.54
CA TRP A 80 2.13 1.00 13.28
C TRP A 80 2.53 2.23 12.47
N ALA A 81 2.77 3.36 13.13
CA ALA A 81 3.26 4.57 12.44
C ALA A 81 4.64 4.31 11.81
N ASP A 82 5.55 3.65 12.51
CA ASP A 82 6.87 3.30 12.01
C ASP A 82 6.81 2.28 10.87
N VAL A 83 6.01 1.23 10.99
CA VAL A 83 5.80 0.24 9.92
C VAL A 83 5.30 0.92 8.64
N ARG A 84 4.30 1.80 8.73
CA ARG A 84 3.76 2.55 7.59
C ARG A 84 4.69 3.61 7.04
N LYS A 85 5.67 4.03 7.84
CA LYS A 85 6.66 5.05 7.47
C LYS A 85 7.88 4.44 6.80
N TYR A 86 8.29 3.24 7.22
CA TYR A 86 9.58 2.68 6.84
C TYR A 86 9.50 1.34 6.10
N SER A 87 8.42 0.57 6.27
CA SER A 87 8.36 -0.81 5.76
C SER A 87 7.20 -1.09 4.80
N LEU A 88 6.06 -0.43 4.97
CA LEU A 88 4.90 -0.65 4.10
C LEU A 88 4.54 0.59 3.31
N SER A 89 4.46 0.47 1.99
CA SER A 89 3.85 1.48 1.13
C SER A 89 2.58 0.96 0.48
N ILE A 90 1.65 1.85 0.18
CA ILE A 90 0.38 1.50 -0.48
C ILE A 90 -0.01 2.56 -1.50
N LEU A 91 -0.42 2.09 -2.68
CA LEU A 91 -1.12 2.88 -3.67
C LEU A 91 -2.63 2.67 -3.51
N PHE A 92 -3.32 3.67 -2.98
CA PHE A 92 -4.76 3.59 -2.78
C PHE A 92 -5.53 3.64 -4.10
N GLN A 93 -6.56 2.83 -4.22
CA GLN A 93 -7.46 2.85 -5.37
C GLN A 93 -8.12 4.24 -5.55
N GLU A 94 -8.46 4.91 -4.45
CA GLU A 94 -9.06 6.26 -4.42
C GLU A 94 -8.02 7.37 -4.55
N LEU A 95 -6.76 7.04 -4.83
CA LEU A 95 -5.57 7.89 -4.99
C LEU A 95 -5.24 8.77 -3.78
N ARG A 96 -6.21 9.27 -3.03
CA ARG A 96 -6.07 10.16 -1.86
C ARG A 96 -5.15 11.36 -2.15
N ILE A 97 -5.36 11.98 -3.29
CA ILE A 97 -4.65 13.17 -3.74
C ILE A 97 -5.29 14.42 -3.12
N PHE A 98 -4.46 15.41 -2.83
CA PHE A 98 -4.89 16.74 -2.40
C PHE A 98 -5.01 17.63 -3.63
N PRO A 99 -6.23 17.94 -4.10
CA PRO A 99 -6.46 18.62 -5.38
C PRO A 99 -5.95 20.08 -5.39
N GLU A 100 -5.84 20.70 -4.22
CA GLU A 100 -5.36 22.09 -4.05
C GLU A 100 -3.85 22.21 -4.19
N LEU A 101 -3.11 21.12 -3.91
CA LEU A 101 -1.66 21.07 -4.00
C LEU A 101 -1.23 20.76 -5.43
N THR A 102 -0.01 21.17 -5.78
CA THR A 102 0.61 20.77 -7.05
C THR A 102 0.93 19.27 -7.03
N ALA A 103 1.23 18.71 -8.21
CA ALA A 103 1.66 17.31 -8.32
C ALA A 103 2.92 17.05 -7.48
N LEU A 104 3.90 17.94 -7.55
CA LEU A 104 5.14 17.82 -6.78
C LEU A 104 4.88 17.95 -5.27
N GLU A 105 4.04 18.88 -4.83
CA GLU A 105 3.70 19.04 -3.41
C GLU A 105 3.02 17.78 -2.84
N ASN A 106 2.10 17.16 -3.60
CA ASN A 106 1.48 15.89 -3.23
C ASN A 106 2.52 14.79 -2.97
N VAL A 107 3.55 14.71 -3.78
CA VAL A 107 4.65 13.75 -3.62
C VAL A 107 5.54 14.13 -2.42
N LEU A 108 5.86 15.40 -2.28
CA LEU A 108 6.72 15.90 -1.20
C LEU A 108 6.10 15.71 0.19
N LEU A 109 4.76 15.72 0.34
CA LEU A 109 4.10 15.41 1.62
C LEU A 109 4.58 14.08 2.20
N LYS A 110 4.67 13.04 1.36
CA LYS A 110 5.12 11.72 1.79
C LYS A 110 6.63 11.68 2.01
N ASN A 111 7.38 12.25 1.08
CA ASN A 111 8.84 12.28 1.15
C ASN A 111 9.38 12.99 2.40
N ARG A 112 8.74 14.07 2.84
CA ARG A 112 9.14 14.86 4.03
C ARG A 112 9.11 14.04 5.33
N LEU A 113 8.35 12.96 5.39
CA LEU A 113 8.30 12.10 6.59
C LEU A 113 9.62 11.38 6.85
N THR A 114 10.40 11.10 5.80
CA THR A 114 11.63 10.29 5.88
C THR A 114 12.81 10.91 5.15
N ASN A 115 12.59 11.93 4.32
CA ASN A 115 13.57 12.49 3.38
C ASN A 115 14.24 11.41 2.51
N HIS A 116 13.46 10.38 2.12
CA HIS A 116 13.95 9.19 1.45
C HIS A 116 14.58 9.49 0.08
N LYS A 117 13.97 10.39 -0.70
CA LYS A 117 14.46 10.77 -2.03
C LYS A 117 14.88 12.23 -2.10
N LYS A 118 15.96 12.49 -2.83
CA LYS A 118 16.37 13.85 -3.20
C LYS A 118 15.41 14.40 -4.26
N LYS A 119 15.27 15.73 -4.35
CA LYS A 119 14.40 16.38 -5.34
C LYS A 119 14.70 15.92 -6.76
N LYS A 120 15.98 15.75 -7.13
CA LYS A 120 16.39 15.24 -8.46
C LYS A 120 15.82 13.86 -8.76
N GLU A 121 15.80 12.96 -7.78
CA GLU A 121 15.26 11.59 -7.95
C GLU A 121 13.73 11.63 -8.10
N ILE A 122 13.05 12.52 -7.37
CA ILE A 122 11.61 12.72 -7.51
C ILE A 122 11.28 13.22 -8.92
N LEU A 123 12.00 14.21 -9.42
CA LEU A 123 11.81 14.73 -10.78
C LEU A 123 12.05 13.66 -11.84
N ALA A 124 13.06 12.81 -11.67
CA ALA A 124 13.30 11.67 -12.56
C ALA A 124 12.12 10.66 -12.57
N LEU A 125 11.39 10.50 -11.46
CA LEU A 125 10.16 9.68 -11.44
C LEU A 125 9.04 10.34 -12.27
N PHE A 126 8.90 11.66 -12.25
CA PHE A 126 7.97 12.37 -13.11
C PHE A 126 8.30 12.19 -14.60
N GLU A 127 9.58 12.24 -14.95
CA GLU A 127 10.06 11.94 -16.32
C GLU A 127 9.75 10.49 -16.71
N ALA A 128 10.13 9.53 -15.87
CA ALA A 128 9.92 8.10 -16.11
C ALA A 128 8.44 7.72 -16.25
N THR A 129 7.54 8.46 -15.62
CA THR A 129 6.09 8.26 -15.73
C THR A 129 5.42 9.09 -16.82
N GLY A 130 6.20 9.89 -17.59
CA GLY A 130 5.71 10.66 -18.73
C GLY A 130 4.85 11.86 -18.38
N ILE A 131 5.11 12.50 -17.22
CA ILE A 131 4.43 13.72 -16.76
C ILE A 131 5.41 14.78 -16.22
N PRO A 132 6.58 15.02 -16.85
CA PRO A 132 7.59 15.94 -16.33
C PRO A 132 7.09 17.40 -16.30
N ASP A 133 6.20 17.77 -17.22
CA ASP A 133 5.60 19.11 -17.37
C ASP A 133 4.46 19.38 -16.36
N LYS A 134 4.09 18.40 -15.52
CA LYS A 134 2.96 18.51 -14.58
C LYS A 134 3.36 18.78 -13.13
N THR A 135 4.65 18.90 -12.83
CA THR A 135 5.15 19.08 -11.46
C THR A 135 4.50 20.23 -10.72
N ASP A 136 4.32 21.37 -11.40
CA ASP A 136 3.79 22.62 -10.83
C ASP A 136 2.27 22.81 -11.07
N GLU A 137 1.64 21.87 -11.80
CA GLU A 137 0.20 21.92 -12.05
C GLU A 137 -0.56 21.42 -10.79
N ARG A 138 -1.65 22.09 -10.43
CA ARG A 138 -2.52 21.65 -9.34
C ARG A 138 -3.12 20.26 -9.66
N ALA A 139 -3.06 19.36 -8.69
CA ALA A 139 -3.51 18.00 -8.89
C ALA A 139 -4.99 17.89 -9.29
N GLY A 140 -5.83 18.82 -8.84
CA GLY A 140 -7.25 18.88 -9.24
C GLY A 140 -7.48 19.20 -10.71
N LYS A 141 -6.49 19.75 -11.43
CA LYS A 141 -6.57 20.03 -12.88
C LYS A 141 -6.03 18.90 -13.75
N LEU A 142 -5.37 17.92 -13.14
CA LEU A 142 -4.80 16.78 -13.84
C LEU A 142 -5.90 15.79 -14.27
N SER A 143 -5.71 15.13 -15.40
CA SER A 143 -6.55 13.99 -15.76
C SER A 143 -6.43 12.87 -14.73
N PHE A 144 -7.43 11.99 -14.64
CA PHE A 144 -7.40 10.86 -13.70
C PHE A 144 -6.15 10.00 -13.85
N GLY A 145 -5.72 9.70 -15.10
CA GLY A 145 -4.48 8.97 -15.35
C GLY A 145 -3.22 9.69 -14.90
N GLN A 146 -3.18 11.04 -14.99
CA GLN A 146 -2.07 11.83 -14.46
C GLN A 146 -2.09 11.83 -12.92
N GLN A 147 -3.25 11.94 -12.30
CA GLN A 147 -3.41 11.80 -10.84
C GLN A 147 -2.94 10.43 -10.34
N GLN A 148 -3.26 9.35 -11.08
CA GLN A 148 -2.76 8.01 -10.76
C GLN A 148 -1.23 7.94 -10.77
N ARG A 149 -0.58 8.55 -11.76
CA ARG A 149 0.88 8.63 -11.84
C ARG A 149 1.46 9.41 -10.67
N VAL A 150 0.87 10.54 -10.29
CA VAL A 150 1.28 11.32 -9.11
C VAL A 150 1.15 10.47 -7.83
N ALA A 151 0.03 9.76 -7.64
CA ALA A 151 -0.17 8.88 -6.49
C ALA A 151 0.85 7.73 -6.47
N PHE A 152 1.17 7.16 -7.64
CA PHE A 152 2.20 6.14 -7.78
C PHE A 152 3.60 6.68 -7.40
N ILE A 153 4.01 7.83 -7.95
CA ILE A 153 5.28 8.49 -7.58
C ILE A 153 5.32 8.72 -6.07
N ARG A 154 4.22 9.22 -5.47
CA ARG A 154 4.12 9.46 -4.04
C ARG A 154 4.35 8.18 -3.23
N SER A 155 3.81 7.04 -3.67
CA SER A 155 4.00 5.75 -2.99
C SER A 155 5.46 5.28 -2.99
N LEU A 156 6.26 5.71 -3.97
CA LEU A 156 7.69 5.40 -4.08
C LEU A 156 8.59 6.37 -3.28
N CYS A 157 8.03 7.43 -2.69
CA CYS A 157 8.80 8.47 -2.01
C CYS A 157 8.89 8.27 -0.49
N GLN A 158 8.91 7.01 -0.06
CA GLN A 158 9.26 6.56 1.28
C GLN A 158 10.08 5.27 1.17
N PRO A 159 10.84 4.88 2.21
CA PRO A 159 11.39 3.52 2.29
C PRO A 159 10.24 2.51 2.37
N PHE A 160 10.44 1.34 1.80
CA PHE A 160 9.51 0.23 1.96
C PHE A 160 10.20 -1.11 1.73
N ASP A 161 9.73 -2.12 2.44
CA ASP A 161 10.07 -3.52 2.23
C ASP A 161 9.00 -4.17 1.34
N PHE A 162 7.73 -3.73 1.50
CA PHE A 162 6.58 -4.14 0.68
C PHE A 162 5.79 -2.93 0.19
N ILE A 163 5.28 -3.04 -1.04
CA ILE A 163 4.39 -2.06 -1.66
C ILE A 163 3.18 -2.78 -2.28
N PHE A 164 1.97 -2.24 -2.06
CA PHE A 164 0.68 -2.78 -2.54
C PHE A 164 -0.02 -1.81 -3.48
#